data_ada49ad4277e5be4d7a60c75ae4957a1
#
_entry.id   ada49ad4277e5be4d7a60c75ae4957a1
#
_cell.length_a   1.000
_cell.length_b   1.000
_cell.length_c   1.000
_cell.angle_alpha   90.00
_cell.angle_beta   90.00
_cell.angle_gamma   90.00
#
_symmetry.space_group_name_H-M   'P 1'
#
loop_
_entity.id
_entity.type
_entity.pdbx_description
1 polymer ?
#
loop_
_entity_poly.entity_id
_entity_poly.type
_entity_poly.pdbx_seq_one_letter_code
_entity_poly.pdbx_strand_id
1 'polypeptide(L)'
;SREASEMGDAPKWFLKMPESADILYGVGSAKKQNPSLARKTATARARDEIGQAVEVKVTNLMKDFMQESGIRENAQATEFSQSVSKQVTATSLQGSTVKEAYMGKDGTMYILVEYSLDSARQAALAEAKKKEADFHKLEAQKGFDELEEVFRNMD
;
A
#
# COMPACT_ATOMS: atom_id res chain seq x y z
N SER A 1 10.26 -28.82 -5.77
CA SER A 1 11.31 -27.90 -6.24
C SER A 1 12.23 -27.48 -5.10
N ARG A 2 13.37 -26.95 -5.44
CA ARG A 2 14.35 -26.48 -4.47
C ARG A 2 13.77 -25.35 -3.61
N GLU A 3 13.03 -24.43 -4.24
CA GLU A 3 12.36 -23.34 -3.53
C GLU A 3 11.34 -23.86 -2.52
N ALA A 4 10.51 -24.81 -2.92
CA ALA A 4 9.53 -25.40 -2.02
C ALA A 4 10.21 -26.11 -0.84
N SER A 5 11.36 -26.76 -1.09
CA SER A 5 12.15 -27.39 -0.04
C SER A 5 12.75 -26.38 0.94
N GLU A 6 13.26 -25.26 0.43
CA GLU A 6 13.84 -24.18 1.24
C GLU A 6 12.78 -23.41 2.03
N MET A 7 11.56 -23.30 1.48
CA MET A 7 10.44 -22.64 2.13
C MET A 7 9.78 -23.52 3.19
N GLY A 8 10.17 -24.81 3.26
CA GLY A 8 9.62 -25.75 4.22
C GLY A 8 8.15 -26.04 3.96
N ASP A 9 7.30 -25.92 5.00
CA ASP A 9 5.87 -26.18 4.94
C ASP A 9 5.04 -24.89 4.83
N ALA A 10 5.53 -23.91 4.09
CA ALA A 10 4.85 -22.65 3.89
C ALA A 10 3.41 -22.86 3.37
N PRO A 11 2.43 -22.13 3.89
CA PRO A 11 1.04 -22.27 3.45
C PRO A 11 0.86 -21.83 2.00
N LYS A 12 -0.20 -22.35 1.35
CA LYS A 12 -0.48 -22.04 -0.05
C LYS A 12 -0.62 -20.56 -0.30
N TRP A 13 -1.27 -19.83 0.61
CA TRP A 13 -1.49 -18.39 0.45
C TRP A 13 -0.19 -17.58 0.54
N PHE A 14 0.85 -18.14 1.13
CA PHE A 14 2.18 -17.51 1.15
C PHE A 14 2.90 -17.73 -0.18
N LEU A 15 2.86 -18.95 -0.70
CA LEU A 15 3.50 -19.30 -1.97
C LEU A 15 2.82 -18.65 -3.16
N LYS A 16 1.49 -18.55 -3.09
CA LYS A 16 0.68 -17.86 -4.09
C LYS A 16 -0.35 -17.01 -3.35
N MET A 17 -0.08 -15.72 -3.30
CA MET A 17 -0.94 -14.78 -2.60
C MET A 17 -2.32 -14.71 -3.26
N PRO A 18 -3.41 -14.65 -2.47
CA PRO A 18 -4.75 -14.48 -3.03
C PRO A 18 -4.85 -13.23 -3.90
N GLU A 19 -5.74 -13.24 -4.86
CA GLU A 19 -6.02 -12.11 -5.73
C GLU A 19 -7.47 -11.70 -5.58
N SER A 20 -7.71 -10.39 -5.56
CA SER A 20 -9.05 -9.82 -5.49
C SER A 20 -9.04 -8.45 -6.16
N ALA A 21 -10.14 -8.11 -6.83
CA ALA A 21 -10.30 -6.77 -7.39
C ALA A 21 -10.49 -5.71 -6.30
N ASP A 22 -10.93 -6.11 -5.10
CA ASP A 22 -11.36 -5.19 -4.05
C ASP A 22 -10.45 -5.17 -2.82
N ILE A 23 -9.49 -6.08 -2.75
CA ILE A 23 -8.63 -6.25 -1.58
C ILE A 23 -7.17 -6.35 -2.00
N LEU A 24 -6.33 -5.61 -1.31
CA LEU A 24 -4.87 -5.72 -1.44
C LEU A 24 -4.36 -6.68 -0.38
N TYR A 25 -3.47 -7.56 -0.76
CA TYR A 25 -2.85 -8.53 0.14
C TYR A 25 -1.36 -8.31 0.23
N GLY A 26 -0.81 -8.68 1.37
CA GLY A 26 0.62 -8.71 1.57
C GLY A 26 0.99 -9.92 2.42
N VAL A 27 2.14 -10.50 2.14
CA VAL A 27 2.65 -11.63 2.92
C VAL A 27 4.01 -11.30 3.50
N GLY A 28 4.29 -11.90 4.65
CA GLY A 28 5.58 -11.77 5.29
C GLY A 28 5.92 -13.01 6.07
N SER A 29 7.19 -13.26 6.24
CA SER A 29 7.68 -14.37 7.05
C SER A 29 8.87 -13.94 7.89
N ALA A 30 9.05 -14.62 9.01
CA ALA A 30 10.20 -14.39 9.87
C ALA A 30 10.45 -15.63 10.73
N LYS A 31 11.72 -15.92 10.95
CA LYS A 31 12.14 -16.97 11.88
C LYS A 31 13.00 -16.31 12.96
N LYS A 32 12.52 -16.33 14.19
CA LYS A 32 13.19 -15.75 15.35
C LYS A 32 13.13 -16.75 16.49
N GLN A 33 14.02 -16.63 17.46
CA GLN A 33 14.00 -17.50 18.64
C GLN A 33 12.72 -17.30 19.46
N ASN A 34 12.26 -16.07 19.54
CA ASN A 34 11.03 -15.73 20.26
C ASN A 34 9.85 -15.72 19.27
N PRO A 35 8.83 -16.59 19.49
CA PRO A 35 7.66 -16.62 18.59
C PRO A 35 6.91 -15.31 18.50
N SER A 36 6.83 -14.54 19.56
CA SER A 36 6.18 -13.23 19.57
C SER A 36 6.93 -12.24 18.65
N LEU A 37 8.26 -12.26 18.71
CA LEU A 37 9.09 -11.43 17.84
C LEU A 37 8.98 -11.87 16.38
N ALA A 38 8.94 -13.18 16.12
CA ALA A 38 8.72 -13.72 14.78
C ALA A 38 7.40 -13.21 14.20
N ARG A 39 6.32 -13.26 15.00
CA ARG A 39 5.00 -12.77 14.57
C ARG A 39 5.02 -11.27 14.26
N LYS A 40 5.60 -10.46 15.11
CA LYS A 40 5.70 -9.00 14.89
C LYS A 40 6.51 -8.68 13.65
N THR A 41 7.63 -9.36 13.45
CA THR A 41 8.50 -9.13 12.28
C THR A 41 7.81 -9.55 11.00
N ALA A 42 7.18 -10.72 10.97
CA ALA A 42 6.47 -11.22 9.80
C ALA A 42 5.29 -10.30 9.45
N THR A 43 4.55 -9.84 10.46
CA THR A 43 3.43 -8.91 10.27
C THR A 43 3.93 -7.59 9.68
N ALA A 44 5.01 -7.03 10.20
CA ALA A 44 5.59 -5.79 9.68
C ALA A 44 6.00 -5.95 8.20
N ARG A 45 6.62 -7.06 7.85
CA ARG A 45 7.02 -7.36 6.47
C ARG A 45 5.80 -7.48 5.54
N ALA A 46 4.74 -8.14 6.01
CA ALA A 46 3.49 -8.25 5.25
C ALA A 46 2.84 -6.88 5.02
N ARG A 47 2.79 -6.05 6.06
CA ARG A 47 2.25 -4.68 5.95
C ARG A 47 3.07 -3.82 5.01
N ASP A 48 4.39 -3.97 4.99
CA ASP A 48 5.25 -3.23 4.08
C ASP A 48 4.91 -3.52 2.63
N GLU A 49 4.53 -4.76 2.29
CA GLU A 49 4.07 -5.09 0.94
C GLU A 49 2.80 -4.33 0.56
N ILE A 50 1.84 -4.22 1.49
CA ILE A 50 0.64 -3.40 1.30
C ILE A 50 1.03 -1.94 1.06
N GLY A 51 1.90 -1.39 1.91
CA GLY A 51 2.37 -0.02 1.79
C GLY A 51 3.00 0.27 0.45
N GLN A 52 3.85 -0.63 -0.03
CA GLN A 52 4.49 -0.49 -1.34
C GLN A 52 3.48 -0.52 -2.48
N ALA A 53 2.50 -1.43 -2.42
CA ALA A 53 1.46 -1.52 -3.45
C ALA A 53 0.62 -0.23 -3.51
N VAL A 54 0.23 0.31 -2.36
CA VAL A 54 -0.53 1.57 -2.28
C VAL A 54 0.31 2.74 -2.78
N GLU A 55 1.56 2.81 -2.37
CA GLU A 55 2.48 3.88 -2.79
C GLU A 55 2.63 3.93 -4.31
N VAL A 56 2.84 2.78 -4.95
CA VAL A 56 2.96 2.70 -6.40
C VAL A 56 1.68 3.19 -7.09
N LYS A 57 0.52 2.72 -6.63
CA LYS A 57 -0.78 3.12 -7.21
C LYS A 57 -1.00 4.63 -7.11
N VAL A 58 -0.81 5.19 -5.92
CA VAL A 58 -1.04 6.63 -5.67
C VAL A 58 -0.04 7.47 -6.45
N THR A 59 1.23 7.09 -6.43
CA THR A 59 2.29 7.82 -7.14
C THR A 59 2.03 7.85 -8.65
N ASN A 60 1.64 6.71 -9.24
CA ASN A 60 1.35 6.65 -10.67
C ASN A 60 0.13 7.48 -11.04
N LEU A 61 -0.94 7.41 -10.26
CA LEU A 61 -2.14 8.23 -10.49
C LEU A 61 -1.83 9.71 -10.41
N MET A 62 -1.07 10.12 -9.41
CA MET A 62 -0.66 11.52 -9.24
C MET A 62 0.19 12.00 -10.41
N LYS A 63 1.14 11.17 -10.85
CA LYS A 63 2.00 11.49 -11.98
C LYS A 63 1.19 11.70 -13.25
N ASP A 64 0.28 10.78 -13.55
CA ASP A 64 -0.57 10.87 -14.75
C ASP A 64 -1.47 12.10 -14.68
N PHE A 65 -2.09 12.34 -13.51
CA PHE A 65 -2.94 13.52 -13.31
C PHE A 65 -2.16 14.82 -13.53
N MET A 66 -0.94 14.91 -12.96
CA MET A 66 -0.11 16.10 -13.10
C MET A 66 0.26 16.36 -14.57
N GLN A 67 0.63 15.31 -15.30
CA GLN A 67 0.93 15.44 -16.73
C GLN A 67 -0.27 15.90 -17.53
N GLU A 68 -1.44 15.32 -17.30
CA GLU A 68 -2.68 15.68 -17.99
C GLU A 68 -3.15 17.08 -17.63
N SER A 69 -2.78 17.57 -16.44
CA SER A 69 -3.15 18.90 -15.95
C SER A 69 -2.18 19.99 -16.38
N GLY A 70 -1.17 19.65 -17.17
CA GLY A 70 -0.19 20.62 -17.66
C GLY A 70 0.77 21.11 -16.57
N ILE A 71 0.87 20.41 -15.46
CA ILE A 71 1.76 20.77 -14.37
C ILE A 71 3.16 20.25 -14.71
N ARG A 72 4.13 21.15 -14.77
CA ARG A 72 5.52 20.77 -14.95
C ARG A 72 6.09 20.23 -13.64
N GLU A 73 7.03 19.30 -13.74
CA GLU A 73 7.80 18.87 -12.58
C GLU A 73 8.55 20.09 -12.00
N ASN A 74 8.17 20.40 -10.76
CA ASN A 74 8.84 21.44 -9.98
C ASN A 74 8.76 21.02 -8.50
N ALA A 75 9.46 21.75 -7.64
CA ALA A 75 9.55 21.41 -6.23
C ALA A 75 8.19 21.35 -5.54
N GLN A 76 7.28 22.27 -5.88
CA GLN A 76 5.94 22.31 -5.26
C GLN A 76 5.08 21.13 -5.66
N ALA A 77 5.08 20.78 -6.95
CA ALA A 77 4.30 19.64 -7.46
C ALA A 77 4.84 18.33 -6.88
N THR A 78 6.16 18.18 -6.84
CA THR A 78 6.80 16.99 -6.25
C THR A 78 6.47 16.87 -4.77
N GLU A 79 6.57 17.95 -4.02
CA GLU A 79 6.25 17.97 -2.59
C GLU A 79 4.80 17.60 -2.32
N PHE A 80 3.86 18.16 -3.10
CA PHE A 80 2.45 17.82 -2.99
C PHE A 80 2.23 16.33 -3.22
N SER A 81 2.73 15.79 -4.33
CA SER A 81 2.55 14.39 -4.69
C SER A 81 3.17 13.44 -3.66
N GLN A 82 4.39 13.73 -3.21
CA GLN A 82 5.08 12.92 -2.22
C GLN A 82 4.36 12.94 -0.87
N SER A 83 3.88 14.09 -0.46
CA SER A 83 3.22 14.21 0.85
C SER A 83 1.89 13.46 0.88
N VAL A 84 1.11 13.50 -0.21
CA VAL A 84 -0.12 12.71 -0.34
C VAL A 84 0.23 11.22 -0.34
N SER A 85 1.17 10.79 -1.17
CA SER A 85 1.57 9.40 -1.29
C SER A 85 2.08 8.83 0.04
N LYS A 86 2.95 9.55 0.74
CA LYS A 86 3.49 9.11 2.05
C LYS A 86 2.41 8.94 3.09
N GLN A 87 1.47 9.87 3.16
CA GLN A 87 0.42 9.82 4.18
C GLN A 87 -0.58 8.69 3.87
N VAL A 88 -0.95 8.49 2.62
CA VAL A 88 -1.83 7.39 2.22
C VAL A 88 -1.15 6.05 2.52
N THR A 89 0.14 5.93 2.23
CA THR A 89 0.93 4.75 2.56
C THR A 89 0.94 4.47 4.05
N ALA A 90 1.20 5.48 4.88
CA ALA A 90 1.20 5.36 6.34
C ALA A 90 -0.16 4.90 6.85
N THR A 91 -1.25 5.47 6.33
CA THR A 91 -2.61 5.10 6.69
C THR A 91 -2.89 3.63 6.34
N SER A 92 -2.42 3.18 5.17
CA SER A 92 -2.61 1.78 4.73
C SER A 92 -1.85 0.79 5.61
N LEU A 93 -0.64 1.14 6.05
CA LEU A 93 0.12 0.31 6.99
C LEU A 93 -0.64 0.12 8.30
N GLN A 94 -1.21 1.19 8.84
CA GLN A 94 -1.98 1.16 10.08
C GLN A 94 -3.32 0.47 9.92
N GLY A 95 -3.98 0.63 8.78
CA GLY A 95 -5.31 0.12 8.52
C GLY A 95 -5.34 -1.33 8.05
N SER A 96 -4.21 -1.90 7.65
CA SER A 96 -4.15 -3.29 7.22
C SER A 96 -4.34 -4.25 8.41
N THR A 97 -4.97 -5.39 8.16
CA THR A 97 -5.28 -6.36 9.21
C THR A 97 -4.73 -7.73 8.86
N VAL A 98 -4.34 -8.49 9.90
CA VAL A 98 -3.90 -9.87 9.72
C VAL A 98 -5.10 -10.73 9.39
N LYS A 99 -5.04 -11.43 8.26
CA LYS A 99 -6.07 -12.38 7.83
C LYS A 99 -5.71 -13.81 8.20
N GLU A 100 -4.46 -14.20 7.98
CA GLU A 100 -3.97 -15.56 8.23
C GLU A 100 -2.62 -15.50 8.92
N ALA A 101 -2.40 -16.46 9.80
CA ALA A 101 -1.11 -16.66 10.46
C ALA A 101 -0.85 -18.16 10.57
N TYR A 102 0.36 -18.59 10.26
CA TYR A 102 0.74 -20.00 10.33
C TYR A 102 2.18 -20.12 10.79
N MET A 103 2.41 -20.95 11.81
CA MET A 103 3.77 -21.25 12.25
C MET A 103 4.19 -22.59 11.65
N GLY A 104 5.25 -22.54 10.84
CA GLY A 104 5.84 -23.73 10.25
C GLY A 104 6.53 -24.62 11.30
N LYS A 105 6.79 -25.86 10.92
CA LYS A 105 7.43 -26.86 11.81
C LYS A 105 8.81 -26.43 12.25
N ASP A 106 9.52 -25.66 11.43
CA ASP A 106 10.86 -25.15 11.72
C ASP A 106 10.85 -23.86 12.55
N GLY A 107 9.66 -23.37 12.95
CA GLY A 107 9.52 -22.14 13.71
C GLY A 107 9.39 -20.87 12.87
N THR A 108 9.30 -20.99 11.54
CA THR A 108 9.06 -19.85 10.67
C THR A 108 7.60 -19.42 10.80
N MET A 109 7.36 -18.13 11.08
CA MET A 109 6.04 -17.54 11.11
C MET A 109 5.70 -16.97 9.74
N TYR A 110 4.53 -17.32 9.23
CA TYR A 110 3.98 -16.80 7.97
C TYR A 110 2.73 -15.99 8.26
N ILE A 111 2.64 -14.80 7.69
CA ILE A 111 1.53 -13.87 7.92
C ILE A 111 0.97 -13.40 6.59
N LEU A 112 -0.35 -13.37 6.48
CA LEU A 112 -1.09 -12.72 5.39
C LEU A 112 -1.84 -11.55 5.99
N VAL A 113 -1.66 -10.38 5.42
CA VAL A 113 -2.44 -9.17 5.77
C VAL A 113 -3.29 -8.76 4.59
N GLU A 114 -4.38 -8.05 4.89
CA GLU A 114 -5.28 -7.51 3.87
C GLU A 114 -5.62 -6.06 4.16
N TYR A 115 -5.94 -5.34 3.09
CA TYR A 115 -6.37 -3.94 3.17
C TYR A 115 -7.34 -3.68 2.01
N SER A 116 -8.53 -3.14 2.32
CA SER A 116 -9.50 -2.92 1.24
C SER A 116 -9.06 -1.79 0.32
N LEU A 117 -9.26 -1.98 -0.98
CA LEU A 117 -8.96 -0.95 -1.96
C LEU A 117 -9.83 0.29 -1.73
N ASP A 118 -11.08 0.10 -1.26
CA ASP A 118 -11.93 1.22 -0.91
C ASP A 118 -11.35 2.05 0.25
N SER A 119 -10.77 1.41 1.25
CA SER A 119 -10.07 2.12 2.32
C SER A 119 -8.90 2.93 1.78
N ALA A 120 -8.16 2.40 0.80
CA ALA A 120 -7.09 3.14 0.14
C ALA A 120 -7.63 4.37 -0.62
N ARG A 121 -8.77 4.20 -1.31
CA ARG A 121 -9.44 5.32 -2.00
C ARG A 121 -9.83 6.42 -1.02
N GLN A 122 -10.47 6.04 0.09
CA GLN A 122 -10.90 7.00 1.11
C GLN A 122 -9.73 7.71 1.76
N ALA A 123 -8.64 7.00 2.02
CA ALA A 123 -7.42 7.60 2.57
C ALA A 123 -6.83 8.63 1.62
N ALA A 124 -6.80 8.32 0.31
CA ALA A 124 -6.30 9.25 -0.71
C ALA A 124 -7.17 10.50 -0.80
N LEU A 125 -8.51 10.32 -0.81
CA LEU A 125 -9.46 11.43 -0.84
C LEU A 125 -9.30 12.34 0.39
N ALA A 126 -9.19 11.75 1.57
CA ALA A 126 -9.06 12.50 2.82
C ALA A 126 -7.75 13.31 2.84
N GLU A 127 -6.65 12.70 2.40
CA GLU A 127 -5.37 13.39 2.38
C GLU A 127 -5.32 14.50 1.33
N ALA A 128 -5.86 14.25 0.14
CA ALA A 128 -5.97 15.27 -0.90
C ALA A 128 -6.78 16.46 -0.39
N LYS A 129 -7.90 16.21 0.31
CA LYS A 129 -8.75 17.25 0.87
C LYS A 129 -8.01 18.12 1.88
N LYS A 130 -7.20 17.53 2.73
CA LYS A 130 -6.36 18.28 3.69
C LYS A 130 -5.39 19.22 2.98
N LYS A 131 -4.96 18.88 1.78
CA LYS A 131 -3.95 19.60 1.02
C LYS A 131 -4.53 20.36 -0.18
N GLU A 132 -5.83 20.60 -0.16
CA GLU A 132 -6.52 21.28 -1.26
C GLU A 132 -5.93 22.67 -1.53
N ALA A 133 -5.59 23.42 -0.48
CA ALA A 133 -4.97 24.73 -0.63
C ALA A 133 -3.63 24.66 -1.36
N ASP A 134 -2.81 23.65 -1.04
CA ASP A 134 -1.54 23.42 -1.72
C ASP A 134 -1.75 23.03 -3.18
N PHE A 135 -2.79 22.23 -3.45
CA PHE A 135 -3.16 21.88 -4.82
C PHE A 135 -3.46 23.12 -5.65
N HIS A 136 -4.24 24.06 -5.12
CA HIS A 136 -4.61 25.28 -5.84
C HIS A 136 -3.39 26.14 -6.21
N LYS A 137 -2.31 26.08 -5.44
CA LYS A 137 -1.07 26.79 -5.74
C LYS A 137 -0.35 26.22 -6.96
N LEU A 138 -0.67 25.01 -7.39
CA LEU A 138 -0.05 24.36 -8.55
C LEU A 138 -0.61 24.89 -9.88
N GLU A 139 -1.74 25.60 -9.85
CA GLU A 139 -2.40 26.16 -11.04
C GLU A 139 -2.67 25.11 -12.12
N ALA A 140 -3.17 23.94 -11.70
CA ALA A 140 -3.49 22.84 -12.59
C ALA A 140 -4.62 23.24 -13.57
N GLN A 141 -4.53 22.78 -14.81
CA GLN A 141 -5.60 22.96 -15.80
C GLN A 141 -6.86 22.18 -15.40
N LYS A 142 -6.67 21.00 -14.80
CA LYS A 142 -7.77 20.21 -14.25
C LYS A 142 -8.05 20.64 -12.81
N GLY A 143 -9.32 20.64 -12.42
CA GLY A 143 -9.74 21.06 -11.10
C GLY A 143 -9.50 20.01 -10.02
N PHE A 144 -9.65 20.43 -8.77
CA PHE A 144 -9.50 19.55 -7.61
C PHE A 144 -10.53 18.41 -7.61
N ASP A 145 -11.76 18.70 -8.08
CA ASP A 145 -12.81 17.70 -8.23
C ASP A 145 -12.42 16.57 -9.19
N GLU A 146 -11.64 16.87 -10.22
CA GLU A 146 -11.12 15.83 -11.13
C GLU A 146 -10.05 14.97 -10.46
N LEU A 147 -9.21 15.57 -9.60
CA LEU A 147 -8.26 14.81 -8.79
C LEU A 147 -9.01 13.86 -7.84
N GLU A 148 -10.07 14.34 -7.19
CA GLU A 148 -10.89 13.51 -6.32
C GLU A 148 -11.49 12.33 -7.10
N GLU A 149 -11.96 12.58 -8.33
CA GLU A 149 -12.52 11.52 -9.18
C GLU A 149 -11.48 10.46 -9.53
N VAL A 150 -10.24 10.86 -9.80
CA VAL A 150 -9.13 9.92 -10.05
C VAL A 150 -8.94 8.98 -8.85
N PHE A 151 -8.98 9.52 -7.64
CA PHE A 151 -8.84 8.69 -6.43
C PHE A 151 -10.06 7.81 -6.18
N ARG A 152 -11.28 8.29 -6.45
CA ARG A 152 -12.49 7.46 -6.32
C ARG A 152 -12.46 6.25 -7.26
N ASN A 153 -11.83 6.38 -8.40
CA ASN A 153 -11.76 5.33 -9.42
C ASN A 153 -10.45 4.53 -9.39
N MET A 154 -9.62 4.75 -8.39
CA MET A 154 -8.36 4.00 -8.24
C MET A 154 -8.63 2.50 -8.15
N ASP A 155 -7.90 1.71 -8.95
CA ASP A 155 -8.00 0.26 -8.98
C ASP A 155 -6.64 -0.44 -8.93
#